data_3c924338cc886c9bb8f169fd9b372cfe
#
_entry.id   3c924338cc886c9bb8f169fd9b372cfe
#
_cell.length_a   1.000
_cell.length_b   1.000
_cell.length_c   1.000
_cell.angle_alpha   90.00
_cell.angle_beta   90.00
_cell.angle_gamma   90.00
#
_symmetry.space_group_name_H-M   'P 1'
#
loop_
_entity.id
_entity.type
_entity.pdbx_description
1 polymer ?
#
loop_
_entity_poly.entity_id
_entity_poly.type
_entity_poly.pdbx_seq_one_letter_code
_entity_poly.pdbx_strand_id
1 'polypeptide(L)' 'MRRAILDALRARYEAEIAEADATANIFLDNSVGIGEHPQHIEEVNKQIEKIANAKEKLDVLDEFEPEKGRVL' A
#
# COMPACT_ATOMS: atom_id res chain seq x y z
N MET A 1 -0.93 16.56 -19.44
CA MET A 1 0.20 15.75 -18.95
C MET A 1 0.20 15.61 -17.44
N ARG A 2 0.03 16.72 -16.74
CA ARG A 2 0.02 16.68 -15.27
C ARG A 2 -1.07 15.75 -14.75
N ARG A 3 -2.31 15.89 -15.24
CA ARG A 3 -3.42 15.07 -14.76
C ARG A 3 -3.16 13.59 -14.99
N ALA A 4 -2.60 13.26 -16.15
CA ALA A 4 -2.35 11.86 -16.47
C ALA A 4 -1.29 11.24 -15.53
N ILE A 5 -0.28 12.03 -15.19
CA ILE A 5 0.77 11.54 -14.30
C ILE A 5 0.22 11.33 -12.88
N LEU A 6 -0.55 12.28 -12.39
CA LEU A 6 -1.11 12.16 -11.05
C LEU A 6 -2.09 10.98 -10.96
N ASP A 7 -2.89 10.79 -12.00
CA ASP A 7 -3.83 9.67 -12.04
C ASP A 7 -3.09 8.33 -12.05
N ALA A 8 -2.02 8.25 -12.83
CA ALA A 8 -1.24 7.02 -12.91
C ALA A 8 -0.59 6.68 -11.57
N LEU A 9 -0.06 7.69 -10.88
CA LEU A 9 0.54 7.46 -9.58
C LEU A 9 -0.49 7.01 -8.54
N ARG A 10 -1.65 7.64 -8.56
CA ARG A 10 -2.71 7.24 -7.64
C ARG A 10 -3.12 5.79 -7.85
N ALA A 11 -3.30 5.41 -9.12
CA ALA A 11 -3.66 4.03 -9.44
C ALA A 11 -2.59 3.06 -8.99
N ARG A 12 -1.32 3.44 -9.16
CA ARG A 12 -0.21 2.60 -8.73
C ARG A 12 -0.24 2.37 -7.22
N TYR A 13 -0.40 3.44 -6.45
CA TYR A 13 -0.36 3.30 -4.99
C TYR A 13 -1.56 2.53 -4.47
N GLU A 14 -2.73 2.75 -5.08
CA GLU A 14 -3.91 1.98 -4.69
C GLU A 14 -3.74 0.51 -5.01
N ALA A 15 -3.13 0.20 -6.14
CA ALA A 15 -2.86 -1.19 -6.50
C ALA A 15 -1.86 -1.83 -5.54
N GLU A 16 -0.84 -1.08 -5.12
CA GLU A 16 0.13 -1.60 -4.16
C GLU A 16 -0.52 -1.94 -2.83
N ILE A 17 -1.45 -1.10 -2.39
CA ILE A 17 -2.17 -1.38 -1.15
C ILE A 17 -3.02 -2.63 -1.30
N ALA A 18 -3.76 -2.74 -2.39
CA ALA A 18 -4.64 -3.89 -2.61
C ALA A 18 -3.83 -5.18 -2.69
N GLU A 19 -2.71 -5.15 -3.39
CA GLU A 19 -1.86 -6.32 -3.53
C GLU A 19 -1.25 -6.74 -2.21
N ALA A 20 -0.74 -5.79 -1.46
CA ALA A 20 -0.11 -6.09 -0.18
C ALA A 20 -1.15 -6.57 0.84
N ASP A 21 -2.34 -5.98 0.81
CA ASP A 21 -3.43 -6.41 1.69
C ASP A 21 -3.82 -7.87 1.39
N ALA A 22 -3.97 -8.20 0.13
CA ALA A 22 -4.33 -9.56 -0.25
C ALA A 22 -3.24 -10.55 0.17
N THR A 23 -1.98 -10.17 -0.03
CA THR A 23 -0.86 -11.03 0.33
C THR A 23 -0.79 -11.24 1.84
N ALA A 24 -0.97 -10.17 2.61
CA ALA A 24 -0.95 -10.27 4.06
C ALA A 24 -2.05 -11.21 4.55
N ASN A 25 -3.24 -11.10 3.95
CA ASN A 25 -4.35 -11.96 4.35
C ASN A 25 -4.09 -13.42 4.05
N ILE A 26 -3.39 -13.72 2.96
CA ILE A 26 -3.03 -15.09 2.66
C ILE A 26 -2.17 -15.66 3.78
N PHE A 27 -1.17 -14.91 4.23
CA PHE A 27 -0.32 -15.39 5.33
C PHE A 27 -1.08 -15.49 6.63
N LEU A 28 -1.95 -14.54 6.91
CA LEU A 28 -2.70 -14.55 8.17
C LEU A 28 -3.68 -15.70 8.23
N ASP A 29 -4.31 -16.00 7.10
CA ASP A 29 -5.36 -17.02 7.06
C ASP A 29 -4.82 -18.42 6.91
N ASN A 30 -3.64 -18.59 6.34
CA ASN A 30 -3.10 -19.90 6.01
C ASN A 30 -1.82 -20.22 6.75
N SER A 31 -1.60 -19.59 7.88
CA SER A 31 -0.39 -19.83 8.66
C SER A 31 -0.40 -21.18 9.38
N VAL A 32 -1.57 -21.77 9.52
CA VAL A 32 -1.71 -23.03 10.25
C VAL A 32 -1.01 -24.15 9.48
N GLY A 33 -0.20 -24.92 10.18
CA GLY A 33 0.45 -26.06 9.57
C GLY A 33 1.76 -25.75 8.88
N ILE A 34 2.12 -24.50 8.79
CA ILE A 34 3.41 -24.12 8.25
C ILE A 34 4.36 -23.94 9.43
N GLY A 35 5.50 -24.60 9.37
CA GLY A 35 6.36 -24.67 10.54
C GLY A 35 7.25 -23.47 10.77
N GLU A 36 7.25 -22.47 9.88
CA GLU A 36 8.23 -21.40 9.96
C GLU A 36 7.60 -20.10 10.34
N HIS A 37 7.20 -20.01 11.58
CA HIS A 37 6.53 -18.85 12.12
C HIS A 37 7.31 -17.53 11.98
N PRO A 38 8.63 -17.53 12.21
CA PRO A 38 9.36 -16.27 12.06
C PRO A 38 9.27 -15.70 10.64
N GLN A 39 9.26 -16.58 9.64
CA GLN A 39 9.13 -16.12 8.27
C GLN A 39 7.77 -15.52 7.99
N HIS A 40 6.73 -16.07 8.62
CA HIS A 40 5.39 -15.52 8.48
C HIS A 40 5.32 -14.09 9.04
N ILE A 41 5.92 -13.90 10.20
CA ILE A 41 5.95 -12.59 10.83
C ILE A 41 6.65 -11.59 9.92
N GLU A 42 7.81 -11.99 9.39
CA GLU A 42 8.57 -11.11 8.50
C GLU A 42 7.81 -10.81 7.22
N GLU A 43 7.13 -11.81 6.66
CA GLU A 43 6.40 -11.58 5.42
C GLU A 43 5.22 -10.64 5.63
N VAL A 44 4.48 -10.83 6.72
CA VAL A 44 3.38 -9.93 7.01
C VAL A 44 3.89 -8.52 7.29
N ASN A 45 5.01 -8.42 8.00
CA ASN A 45 5.62 -7.13 8.27
C ASN A 45 5.98 -6.39 6.98
N LYS A 46 6.52 -7.12 5.99
CA LYS A 46 6.83 -6.51 4.71
C LYS A 46 5.58 -5.94 4.03
N GLN A 47 4.49 -6.67 4.12
CA GLN A 47 3.25 -6.20 3.51
C GLN A 47 2.71 -4.97 4.22
N ILE A 48 2.81 -4.95 5.54
CA ILE A 48 2.38 -3.78 6.31
C ILE A 48 3.22 -2.56 5.94
N GLU A 49 4.52 -2.76 5.76
CA GLU A 49 5.39 -1.67 5.33
C GLU A 49 4.98 -1.13 3.96
N LYS A 50 4.65 -2.02 3.04
CA LYS A 50 4.21 -1.60 1.71
C LYS A 50 2.93 -0.80 1.78
N ILE A 51 1.99 -1.25 2.61
CA ILE A 51 0.73 -0.54 2.77
C ILE A 51 0.98 0.84 3.38
N ALA A 52 1.79 0.90 4.42
CA ALA A 52 2.08 2.16 5.09
C ALA A 52 2.74 3.14 4.14
N ASN A 53 3.72 2.68 3.36
CA ASN A 53 4.39 3.53 2.40
C ASN A 53 3.43 4.04 1.32
N ALA A 54 2.58 3.17 0.81
CA ALA A 54 1.65 3.55 -0.25
C ALA A 54 0.61 4.55 0.27
N LYS A 55 0.13 4.35 1.49
CA LYS A 55 -0.81 5.29 2.09
C LYS A 55 -0.17 6.66 2.29
N GLU A 56 1.06 6.67 2.74
CA GLU A 56 1.78 7.93 2.91
C GLU A 56 1.96 8.62 1.56
N LYS A 57 2.29 7.86 0.54
CA LYS A 57 2.45 8.42 -0.80
C LYS A 57 1.15 9.01 -1.33
N LEU A 58 0.02 8.36 -1.04
CA LEU A 58 -1.27 8.92 -1.42
C LEU A 58 -1.53 10.25 -0.73
N ASP A 59 -1.18 10.34 0.54
CA ASP A 59 -1.32 11.61 1.27
C ASP A 59 -0.46 12.69 0.65
N VAL A 60 0.78 12.36 0.32
CA VAL A 60 1.67 13.33 -0.33
C VAL A 60 1.13 13.72 -1.70
N LEU A 61 0.59 12.75 -2.43
CA LEU A 61 0.06 13.01 -3.76
C LEU A 61 -1.08 14.03 -3.72
N ASP A 62 -1.89 14.00 -2.67
CA ASP A 62 -2.98 14.95 -2.53
C ASP A 62 -2.49 16.38 -2.47
N GLU A 63 -1.24 16.60 -2.05
CA GLU A 63 -0.69 17.95 -2.01
C GLU A 63 -0.47 18.53 -3.39
N PHE A 64 -0.45 17.68 -4.41
CA PHE A 64 -0.28 18.13 -5.79
C PHE A 64 -1.60 18.26 -6.54
N GLU A 65 -2.71 17.94 -5.87
CA GLU A 65 -4.04 18.04 -6.46
C GLU A 65 -4.54 19.47 -6.29
N PRO A 66 -4.85 20.15 -7.37
CA PRO A 66 -5.18 21.57 -7.24
C PRO A 66 -6.46 21.85 -6.49
N GLU A 67 -7.39 20.92 -6.51
CA GLU A 67 -8.70 21.19 -5.91
C GLU A 67 -8.81 20.84 -4.47
N LYS A 68 -7.98 19.95 -3.95
CA LYS A 68 -8.23 19.48 -2.62
C LYS A 68 -7.09 19.63 -1.66
N GLY A 69 -5.92 19.58 -2.09
CA GLY A 69 -4.82 19.57 -1.15
C GLY A 69 -4.33 20.93 -0.75
N ARG A 70 -4.85 21.96 -1.34
CA ARG A 70 -4.24 23.27 -1.22
C ARG A 70 -5.03 24.22 -0.39
N VAL A 71 -5.40 23.81 0.74
CA VAL A 71 -6.08 24.68 1.69
C VAL A 71 -5.02 25.32 2.56
N LEU A 72 -4.71 26.51 2.29
CA LEU A 72 -3.69 27.20 3.05
C LEU A 72 -4.22 28.43 3.72
#